data_85942d306d94d4f67a439e49907e02b4
#
_entry.id   85942d306d94d4f67a439e49907e02b4
#
_cell.length_a   1.000
_cell.length_b   1.000
_cell.length_c   1.000
_cell.angle_alpha   90.00
_cell.angle_beta   90.00
_cell.angle_gamma   90.00
#
_symmetry.space_group_name_H-M   'P 1'
#
loop_
_entity.id
_entity.type
_entity.pdbx_description
1 polymer ?
#
loop_
_entity_poly.entity_id
_entity_poly.type
_entity_poly.pdbx_seq_one_letter_code
_entity_poly.pdbx_strand_id
1 'polypeptide(L)'
;MGSTIQESYINRKKLGNQMEAYLNLFVKSIFIENMIFAYFLGMCSYLAVSKTVKTAVGLGFAVIFVLSITAPINWLITTYLLKDGALAWIGLPDINLSYLNLIVFIAVIAAVVQLVEMFLDKFSPTLYQSLGIYLPLIAVNCSILGGSLFLVERKYTFIESSVFGFGSGLGFFLAIVALASIRHRMKYSNVPEQLKGVGMAMLLTGLISMAFMAFSGIDI
;
A
#
# COMPACT_ATOMS: atom_id res chain seq x y z
N MET A 1 -21.30 -28.94 -32.62
CA MET A 1 -20.12 -28.11 -32.94
C MET A 1 -20.36 -26.61 -32.72
N GLY A 2 -21.60 -26.11 -32.73
CA GLY A 2 -21.92 -24.69 -32.46
C GLY A 2 -21.90 -24.28 -30.99
N SER A 3 -22.21 -25.17 -30.05
CA SER A 3 -22.25 -24.84 -28.61
C SER A 3 -20.87 -24.54 -28.02
N THR A 4 -19.84 -25.27 -28.43
CA THR A 4 -18.46 -25.11 -27.95
C THR A 4 -17.82 -23.79 -28.38
N ILE A 5 -18.20 -23.28 -29.56
CA ILE A 5 -17.69 -21.98 -30.07
C ILE A 5 -18.37 -20.82 -29.31
N GLN A 6 -19.66 -20.95 -29.03
CA GLN A 6 -20.45 -19.98 -28.28
C GLN A 6 -19.97 -19.87 -26.82
N GLU A 7 -19.70 -21.01 -26.16
CA GLU A 7 -19.10 -21.03 -24.82
C GLU A 7 -17.69 -20.42 -24.76
N SER A 8 -16.88 -20.72 -25.76
CA SER A 8 -15.52 -20.14 -25.88
C SER A 8 -15.57 -18.64 -26.08
N TYR A 9 -16.54 -18.11 -26.84
CA TYR A 9 -16.72 -16.67 -27.06
C TYR A 9 -17.21 -15.96 -25.79
N ILE A 10 -18.18 -16.55 -25.08
CA ILE A 10 -18.69 -16.02 -23.81
C ILE A 10 -17.60 -16.02 -22.73
N ASN A 11 -16.80 -17.07 -22.65
CA ASN A 11 -15.68 -17.14 -21.71
C ASN A 11 -14.58 -16.10 -22.01
N ARG A 12 -14.25 -15.86 -23.28
CA ARG A 12 -13.30 -14.81 -23.66
C ARG A 12 -13.82 -13.42 -23.32
N LYS A 13 -15.09 -13.14 -23.54
CA LYS A 13 -15.69 -11.86 -23.20
C LYS A 13 -15.76 -11.63 -21.69
N LYS A 14 -16.04 -12.68 -20.93
CA LYS A 14 -16.02 -12.66 -19.46
C LYS A 14 -14.60 -12.43 -18.89
N LEU A 15 -13.60 -13.07 -19.50
CA LEU A 15 -12.20 -12.90 -19.16
C LEU A 15 -11.70 -11.49 -19.50
N GLY A 16 -12.12 -10.93 -20.66
CA GLY A 16 -11.81 -9.56 -21.05
C GLY A 16 -12.35 -8.53 -20.06
N ASN A 17 -13.63 -8.65 -19.69
CA ASN A 17 -14.25 -7.75 -18.72
C ASN A 17 -13.61 -7.84 -17.31
N GLN A 18 -13.16 -9.03 -16.91
CA GLN A 18 -12.43 -9.20 -15.65
C GLN A 18 -11.04 -8.56 -15.70
N MET A 19 -10.34 -8.70 -16.83
CA MET A 19 -9.02 -8.08 -17.01
C MET A 19 -9.10 -6.56 -16.97
N GLU A 20 -10.11 -5.97 -17.62
CA GLU A 20 -10.38 -4.53 -17.56
C GLU A 20 -10.68 -4.07 -16.13
N ALA A 21 -11.47 -4.82 -15.37
CA ALA A 21 -11.79 -4.50 -13.98
C ALA A 21 -10.52 -4.49 -13.08
N TYR A 22 -9.63 -5.47 -13.26
CA TYR A 22 -8.37 -5.50 -12.50
C TYR A 22 -7.41 -4.37 -12.92
N LEU A 23 -7.35 -4.04 -14.20
CA LEU A 23 -6.55 -2.94 -14.69
C LEU A 23 -7.06 -1.59 -14.16
N ASN A 24 -8.36 -1.39 -14.17
CA ASN A 24 -9.00 -0.20 -13.60
C ASN A 24 -8.74 -0.11 -12.10
N LEU A 25 -8.87 -1.21 -11.35
CA LEU A 25 -8.56 -1.25 -9.92
C LEU A 25 -7.08 -0.90 -9.67
N PHE A 26 -6.18 -1.42 -10.50
CA PHE A 26 -4.75 -1.15 -10.38
C PHE A 26 -4.42 0.33 -10.62
N VAL A 27 -4.90 0.92 -11.71
CA VAL A 27 -4.69 2.33 -12.02
C VAL A 27 -5.33 3.22 -10.96
N LYS A 28 -6.55 2.88 -10.54
CA LYS A 28 -7.27 3.59 -9.49
C LYS A 28 -6.51 3.59 -8.16
N SER A 29 -5.94 2.46 -7.77
CA SER A 29 -5.17 2.36 -6.52
C SER A 29 -3.85 3.14 -6.54
N ILE A 30 -3.24 3.36 -7.70
CA ILE A 30 -2.01 4.13 -7.84
C ILE A 30 -2.27 5.64 -7.79
N PHE A 31 -3.25 6.12 -8.56
CA PHE A 31 -3.46 7.55 -8.79
C PHE A 31 -4.61 8.13 -7.98
N ILE A 32 -5.79 7.53 -8.01
CA ILE A 32 -7.00 8.09 -7.40
C ILE A 32 -7.03 7.78 -5.90
N GLU A 33 -6.80 6.52 -5.54
CA GLU A 33 -6.79 6.04 -4.15
C GLU A 33 -5.38 5.93 -3.59
N ASN A 34 -4.52 6.87 -3.94
CA ASN A 34 -3.16 6.92 -3.41
C ASN A 34 -3.20 7.12 -1.90
N MET A 35 -2.58 6.20 -1.14
CA MET A 35 -2.61 6.20 0.33
C MET A 35 -2.08 7.50 0.94
N ILE A 36 -1.11 8.15 0.30
CA ILE A 36 -0.53 9.41 0.80
C ILE A 36 -1.40 10.60 0.42
N PHE A 37 -1.75 10.73 -0.85
CA PHE A 37 -2.40 11.96 -1.35
C PHE A 37 -3.90 12.00 -1.10
N ALA A 38 -4.59 10.86 -1.13
CA ALA A 38 -6.03 10.80 -0.90
C ALA A 38 -6.39 10.65 0.59
N TYR A 39 -5.61 9.86 1.34
CA TYR A 39 -5.95 9.49 2.72
C TYR A 39 -4.96 10.01 3.75
N PHE A 40 -3.84 10.62 3.35
CA PHE A 40 -2.75 11.07 4.21
C PHE A 40 -2.15 9.97 5.09
N LEU A 41 -2.26 8.72 4.67
CA LEU A 41 -1.71 7.57 5.36
C LEU A 41 -0.24 7.36 5.00
N GLY A 42 0.59 7.07 5.98
CA GLY A 42 2.04 6.88 5.78
C GLY A 42 2.86 8.16 5.80
N MET A 43 2.29 9.29 6.24
CA MET A 43 2.99 10.60 6.30
C MET A 43 4.23 10.57 7.19
N CYS A 44 4.24 9.77 8.25
CA CYS A 44 5.39 9.65 9.15
C CYS A 44 6.64 9.16 8.42
N SER A 45 6.55 8.05 7.69
CA SER A 45 7.66 7.51 6.90
C SER A 45 7.94 8.35 5.66
N TYR A 46 6.91 8.88 5.01
CA TYR A 46 7.00 9.75 3.86
C TYR A 46 7.82 11.03 4.13
N LEU A 47 7.54 11.73 5.23
CA LEU A 47 8.27 12.95 5.62
C LEU A 47 9.67 12.65 6.14
N ALA A 48 9.83 11.59 6.94
CA ALA A 48 11.10 11.24 7.56
C ALA A 48 12.16 10.83 6.54
N VAL A 49 11.77 10.00 5.54
CA VAL A 49 12.70 9.36 4.62
C VAL A 49 12.89 10.12 3.30
N SER A 50 12.01 11.07 2.98
CA SER A 50 12.09 11.88 1.75
C SER A 50 13.24 12.92 1.71
N LYS A 51 14.18 12.88 2.67
CA LYS A 51 15.33 13.80 2.71
C LYS A 51 16.34 13.55 1.59
N THR A 52 16.52 12.30 1.18
CA THR A 52 17.39 11.91 0.08
C THR A 52 16.65 10.97 -0.88
N VAL A 53 16.90 11.15 -2.18
CA VAL A 53 16.25 10.32 -3.22
C VAL A 53 16.63 8.84 -3.06
N LYS A 54 17.88 8.56 -2.70
CA LYS A 54 18.39 7.18 -2.56
C LYS A 54 17.65 6.41 -1.45
N THR A 55 17.46 7.01 -0.29
CA THR A 55 16.71 6.38 0.82
C THR A 55 15.22 6.27 0.52
N ALA A 56 14.65 7.27 -0.17
CA ALA A 56 13.25 7.28 -0.58
C ALA A 56 12.93 6.13 -1.55
N VAL A 57 13.80 5.89 -2.53
CA VAL A 57 13.67 4.76 -3.48
C VAL A 57 13.77 3.43 -2.74
N GLY A 58 14.75 3.27 -1.85
CA GLY A 58 14.91 2.04 -1.09
C GLY A 58 13.70 1.72 -0.19
N LEU A 59 13.19 2.72 0.54
CA LEU A 59 11.98 2.57 1.35
C LEU A 59 10.76 2.23 0.49
N GLY A 60 10.60 2.91 -0.64
CA GLY A 60 9.48 2.68 -1.54
C GLY A 60 9.43 1.25 -2.07
N PHE A 61 10.55 0.69 -2.48
CA PHE A 61 10.64 -0.72 -2.87
C PHE A 61 10.30 -1.66 -1.71
N ALA A 62 10.79 -1.38 -0.50
CA ALA A 62 10.47 -2.18 0.67
C ALA A 62 8.95 -2.16 0.98
N VAL A 63 8.30 -1.00 0.86
CA VAL A 63 6.85 -0.87 1.05
C VAL A 63 6.07 -1.63 -0.01
N ILE A 64 6.47 -1.57 -1.29
CA ILE A 64 5.84 -2.36 -2.36
C ILE A 64 5.91 -3.85 -2.02
N PHE A 65 7.09 -4.33 -1.63
CA PHE A 65 7.31 -5.74 -1.31
C PHE A 65 6.46 -6.18 -0.11
N VAL A 66 6.48 -5.40 0.98
CA VAL A 66 5.70 -5.70 2.19
C VAL A 66 4.20 -5.70 1.88
N LEU A 67 3.68 -4.68 1.19
CA LEU A 67 2.25 -4.61 0.83
C LEU A 67 1.81 -5.76 -0.08
N SER A 68 2.65 -6.14 -1.04
CA SER A 68 2.35 -7.25 -1.96
C SER A 68 2.22 -8.60 -1.24
N ILE A 69 2.96 -8.80 -0.14
CA ILE A 69 2.90 -10.02 0.67
C ILE A 69 1.80 -9.91 1.72
N THR A 70 1.70 -8.78 2.39
CA THR A 70 0.79 -8.59 3.53
C THR A 70 -0.68 -8.55 3.10
N ALA A 71 -0.99 -7.96 1.94
CA ALA A 71 -2.37 -7.87 1.46
C ALA A 71 -3.04 -9.24 1.26
N PRO A 72 -2.47 -10.20 0.52
CA PRO A 72 -3.06 -11.53 0.39
C PRO A 72 -3.06 -12.32 1.70
N ILE A 73 -2.05 -12.16 2.56
CA ILE A 73 -2.00 -12.82 3.87
C ILE A 73 -3.12 -12.31 4.77
N ASN A 74 -3.31 -11.00 4.85
CA ASN A 74 -4.39 -10.41 5.65
C ASN A 74 -5.77 -10.80 5.14
N TRP A 75 -5.93 -10.92 3.81
CA TRP A 75 -7.17 -11.45 3.22
C TRP A 75 -7.44 -12.89 3.67
N LEU A 76 -6.42 -13.76 3.63
CA LEU A 76 -6.53 -15.15 4.09
C LEU A 76 -6.93 -15.21 5.56
N ILE A 77 -6.25 -14.45 6.41
CA ILE A 77 -6.52 -14.42 7.85
C ILE A 77 -7.94 -13.92 8.12
N THR A 78 -8.37 -12.85 7.45
CA THR A 78 -9.73 -12.33 7.60
C THR A 78 -10.78 -13.34 7.16
N THR A 79 -10.55 -14.03 6.05
CA THR A 79 -11.51 -14.97 5.50
C THR A 79 -11.61 -16.26 6.31
N TYR A 80 -10.49 -16.75 6.86
CA TYR A 80 -10.44 -18.04 7.56
C TYR A 80 -10.50 -17.95 9.09
N LEU A 81 -10.04 -16.83 9.69
CA LEU A 81 -10.01 -16.67 11.16
C LEU A 81 -11.04 -15.67 11.70
N LEU A 82 -11.28 -14.56 10.98
CA LEU A 82 -12.01 -13.42 11.52
C LEU A 82 -13.45 -13.30 11.00
N LYS A 83 -13.85 -14.10 10.01
CA LYS A 83 -15.22 -14.12 9.50
C LYS A 83 -16.17 -14.71 10.55
N ASP A 84 -17.35 -14.14 10.67
CA ASP A 84 -18.41 -14.66 11.54
C ASP A 84 -18.66 -16.14 11.22
N GLY A 85 -18.49 -17.01 12.23
CA GLY A 85 -18.63 -18.46 12.09
C GLY A 85 -17.35 -19.21 11.69
N ALA A 86 -16.22 -18.55 11.48
CA ALA A 86 -14.95 -19.23 11.21
C ALA A 86 -14.46 -20.06 12.41
N LEU A 87 -14.81 -19.66 13.64
CA LEU A 87 -14.52 -20.39 14.88
C LEU A 87 -15.58 -21.43 15.27
N ALA A 88 -16.59 -21.68 14.44
CA ALA A 88 -17.54 -22.78 14.65
C ALA A 88 -16.84 -24.13 14.81
N TRP A 89 -15.64 -24.27 14.23
CA TRP A 89 -14.76 -25.42 14.35
C TRP A 89 -14.19 -25.61 15.79
N ILE A 90 -14.07 -24.53 16.57
CA ILE A 90 -13.54 -24.56 17.95
C ILE A 90 -14.69 -24.52 18.99
N GLY A 91 -15.96 -24.47 18.55
CA GLY A 91 -17.13 -24.55 19.44
C GLY A 91 -17.60 -23.23 20.05
N LEU A 92 -17.19 -22.08 19.52
CA LEU A 92 -17.56 -20.73 19.97
C LEU A 92 -18.21 -19.96 18.83
N PRO A 93 -19.49 -20.19 18.47
CA PRO A 93 -20.14 -19.58 17.30
C PRO A 93 -20.52 -18.10 17.47
N ASP A 94 -20.58 -17.55 18.70
CA ASP A 94 -21.17 -16.24 18.99
C ASP A 94 -20.17 -15.12 19.28
N ILE A 95 -18.87 -15.31 19.05
CA ILE A 95 -17.88 -14.27 19.34
C ILE A 95 -17.52 -13.53 18.05
N ASN A 96 -18.00 -12.28 17.96
CA ASN A 96 -17.58 -11.36 16.90
C ASN A 96 -16.16 -10.87 17.16
N LEU A 97 -15.18 -11.48 16.46
CA LEU A 97 -13.77 -11.11 16.55
C LEU A 97 -13.39 -9.89 15.68
N SER A 98 -14.38 -9.18 15.14
CA SER A 98 -14.13 -7.99 14.30
C SER A 98 -13.30 -6.90 14.99
N TYR A 99 -13.35 -6.83 16.34
CA TYR A 99 -12.51 -5.91 17.12
C TYR A 99 -11.03 -6.26 17.06
N LEU A 100 -10.72 -7.54 16.84
CA LEU A 100 -9.35 -8.03 16.82
C LEU A 100 -8.68 -7.85 15.44
N ASN A 101 -9.44 -7.48 14.40
CA ASN A 101 -8.90 -7.24 13.06
C ASN A 101 -7.68 -6.31 13.09
N LEU A 102 -7.78 -5.20 13.78
CA LEU A 102 -6.71 -4.20 13.86
C LEU A 102 -5.45 -4.80 14.51
N ILE A 103 -5.61 -5.49 15.64
CA ILE A 103 -4.49 -6.06 16.40
C ILE A 103 -3.83 -7.18 15.59
N VAL A 104 -4.63 -8.04 14.97
CA VAL A 104 -4.13 -9.14 14.14
C VAL A 104 -3.37 -8.61 12.93
N PHE A 105 -3.89 -7.59 12.26
CA PHE A 105 -3.19 -6.98 11.11
C PHE A 105 -1.86 -6.35 11.52
N ILE A 106 -1.80 -5.63 12.64
CA ILE A 106 -0.54 -5.08 13.15
C ILE A 106 0.45 -6.20 13.45
N ALA A 107 0.01 -7.28 14.10
CA ALA A 107 0.86 -8.43 14.41
C ALA A 107 1.40 -9.12 13.14
N VAL A 108 0.56 -9.32 12.13
CA VAL A 108 0.95 -9.92 10.85
C VAL A 108 1.93 -9.02 10.10
N ILE A 109 1.64 -7.72 10.04
CA ILE A 109 2.54 -6.74 9.40
C ILE A 109 3.90 -6.74 10.09
N ALA A 110 3.92 -6.70 11.42
CA ALA A 110 5.16 -6.74 12.19
C ALA A 110 5.95 -8.04 11.94
N ALA A 111 5.30 -9.19 11.90
CA ALA A 111 5.92 -10.47 11.59
C ALA A 111 6.52 -10.50 10.17
N VAL A 112 5.79 -10.03 9.17
CA VAL A 112 6.29 -9.95 7.78
C VAL A 112 7.48 -9.00 7.68
N VAL A 113 7.40 -7.83 8.30
CA VAL A 113 8.52 -6.87 8.29
C VAL A 113 9.76 -7.43 8.98
N GLN A 114 9.60 -8.18 10.09
CA GLN A 114 10.71 -8.84 10.76
C GLN A 114 11.37 -9.88 9.86
N LEU A 115 10.59 -10.64 9.09
CA LEU A 115 11.14 -11.57 8.09
C LEU A 115 11.91 -10.83 6.99
N VAL A 116 11.37 -9.70 6.51
CA VAL A 116 12.03 -8.86 5.51
C VAL A 116 13.34 -8.28 6.06
N GLU A 117 13.35 -7.87 7.32
CA GLU A 117 14.54 -7.37 8.00
C GLU A 117 15.65 -8.42 8.05
N MET A 118 15.35 -9.64 8.49
CA MET A 118 16.31 -10.74 8.52
C MET A 118 16.81 -11.10 7.11
N PHE A 119 15.95 -11.01 6.11
CA PHE A 119 16.32 -11.26 4.72
C PHE A 119 17.28 -10.19 4.18
N LEU A 120 16.97 -8.90 4.43
CA LEU A 120 17.79 -7.76 4.01
C LEU A 120 19.17 -7.76 4.68
N ASP A 121 19.23 -8.09 5.98
CA ASP A 121 20.49 -8.18 6.73
C ASP A 121 21.42 -9.23 6.10
N LYS A 122 20.88 -10.37 5.70
CA LYS A 122 21.66 -11.47 5.12
C LYS A 122 22.10 -11.23 3.68
N PHE A 123 21.25 -10.60 2.84
CA PHE A 123 21.48 -10.47 1.40
C PHE A 123 22.12 -9.14 0.99
N SER A 124 21.89 -8.07 1.73
CA SER A 124 22.34 -6.73 1.34
C SER A 124 22.66 -5.85 2.56
N PRO A 125 23.81 -6.11 3.25
CA PRO A 125 24.18 -5.37 4.46
C PRO A 125 24.36 -3.87 4.22
N THR A 126 24.76 -3.46 3.03
CA THR A 126 24.89 -2.04 2.65
C THR A 126 23.55 -1.33 2.60
N LEU A 127 22.51 -2.02 2.11
CA LEU A 127 21.14 -1.51 2.07
C LEU A 127 20.53 -1.51 3.48
N TYR A 128 20.84 -2.52 4.28
CA TYR A 128 20.43 -2.63 5.66
C TYR A 128 20.98 -1.48 6.51
N GLN A 129 22.25 -1.11 6.37
CA GLN A 129 22.85 0.02 7.10
C GLN A 129 22.21 1.37 6.75
N SER A 130 21.76 1.57 5.51
CA SER A 130 21.08 2.80 5.11
C SER A 130 19.58 2.83 5.43
N LEU A 131 18.92 1.68 5.49
CA LEU A 131 17.50 1.53 5.76
C LEU A 131 17.18 1.06 7.20
N GLY A 132 18.15 0.49 7.92
CA GLY A 132 17.93 -0.17 9.21
C GLY A 132 17.28 0.71 10.28
N ILE A 133 17.61 2.03 10.30
CA ILE A 133 16.95 2.99 11.18
C ILE A 133 15.48 3.19 10.82
N TYR A 134 15.09 2.97 9.56
CA TYR A 134 13.75 3.19 9.03
C TYR A 134 12.91 1.91 8.94
N LEU A 135 13.51 0.73 9.14
CA LEU A 135 12.78 -0.54 9.10
C LEU A 135 11.64 -0.61 10.15
N PRO A 136 11.84 -0.19 11.41
CA PRO A 136 10.73 -0.12 12.36
C PRO A 136 9.60 0.81 11.91
N LEU A 137 9.92 1.86 11.14
CA LEU A 137 8.91 2.75 10.57
C LEU A 137 8.05 2.05 9.49
N ILE A 138 8.56 1.01 8.85
CA ILE A 138 7.79 0.21 7.89
C ILE A 138 6.78 -0.66 8.64
N ALA A 139 7.18 -1.26 9.77
CA ALA A 139 6.29 -2.11 10.58
C ALA A 139 5.07 -1.35 11.13
N VAL A 140 5.27 -0.10 11.55
CA VAL A 140 4.20 0.77 12.06
C VAL A 140 3.65 1.74 11.00
N ASN A 141 3.85 1.44 9.72
CA ASN A 141 3.41 2.31 8.64
C ASN A 141 1.89 2.26 8.49
N CYS A 142 1.24 3.39 8.76
CA CYS A 142 -0.21 3.51 8.66
C CYS A 142 -0.74 3.34 7.22
N SER A 143 0.09 3.47 6.20
CA SER A 143 -0.30 3.15 4.82
C SER A 143 -0.50 1.65 4.61
N ILE A 144 0.36 0.81 5.20
CA ILE A 144 0.24 -0.65 5.12
C ILE A 144 -0.97 -1.14 5.91
N LEU A 145 -1.14 -0.60 7.12
CA LEU A 145 -2.28 -0.91 7.96
C LEU A 145 -3.60 -0.45 7.31
N GLY A 146 -3.64 0.78 6.81
CA GLY A 146 -4.80 1.34 6.12
C GLY A 146 -5.16 0.54 4.88
N GLY A 147 -4.19 0.15 4.05
CA GLY A 147 -4.40 -0.76 2.92
C GLY A 147 -5.06 -2.06 3.35
N SER A 148 -4.59 -2.68 4.44
CA SER A 148 -5.16 -3.92 4.99
C SER A 148 -6.60 -3.73 5.48
N LEU A 149 -6.92 -2.60 6.11
CA LEU A 149 -8.29 -2.29 6.55
C LEU A 149 -9.24 -2.08 5.37
N PHE A 150 -8.79 -1.42 4.30
CA PHE A 150 -9.61 -1.23 3.10
C PHE A 150 -9.95 -2.54 2.40
N LEU A 151 -9.08 -3.56 2.47
CA LEU A 151 -9.39 -4.89 1.91
C LEU A 151 -10.62 -5.52 2.58
N VAL A 152 -10.74 -5.35 3.90
CA VAL A 152 -11.86 -5.87 4.68
C VAL A 152 -13.14 -5.06 4.43
N GLU A 153 -13.02 -3.74 4.49
CA GLU A 153 -14.16 -2.83 4.32
C GLU A 153 -14.80 -2.97 2.93
N ARG A 154 -13.97 -3.08 1.89
CA ARG A 154 -14.43 -3.21 0.50
C ARG A 154 -14.73 -4.64 0.08
N LYS A 155 -14.50 -5.63 0.95
CA LYS A 155 -14.76 -7.05 0.70
C LYS A 155 -14.13 -7.56 -0.59
N TYR A 156 -12.88 -7.16 -0.85
CA TYR A 156 -12.15 -7.58 -2.04
C TYR A 156 -11.94 -9.10 -2.08
N THR A 157 -11.93 -9.65 -3.29
CA THR A 157 -11.50 -11.03 -3.53
C THR A 157 -10.00 -11.18 -3.37
N PHE A 158 -9.48 -12.41 -3.31
CA PHE A 158 -8.05 -12.68 -3.17
C PHE A 158 -7.20 -12.01 -4.25
N ILE A 159 -7.65 -12.07 -5.51
CA ILE A 159 -6.93 -11.47 -6.65
C ILE A 159 -6.98 -9.95 -6.57
N GLU A 160 -8.15 -9.38 -6.31
CA GLU A 160 -8.30 -7.92 -6.12
C GLU A 160 -7.45 -7.40 -4.96
N SER A 161 -7.37 -8.14 -3.86
CA SER A 161 -6.52 -7.82 -2.72
C SER A 161 -5.05 -7.75 -3.10
N SER A 162 -4.57 -8.70 -3.90
CA SER A 162 -3.19 -8.73 -4.38
C SER A 162 -2.90 -7.57 -5.34
N VAL A 163 -3.81 -7.30 -6.27
CA VAL A 163 -3.70 -6.19 -7.23
C VAL A 163 -3.72 -4.84 -6.50
N PHE A 164 -4.64 -4.67 -5.55
CA PHE A 164 -4.75 -3.46 -4.74
C PHE A 164 -3.51 -3.24 -3.86
N GLY A 165 -3.00 -4.29 -3.21
CA GLY A 165 -1.79 -4.21 -2.39
C GLY A 165 -0.57 -3.77 -3.19
N PHE A 166 -0.36 -4.37 -4.36
CA PHE A 166 0.72 -4.00 -5.26
C PHE A 166 0.55 -2.58 -5.83
N GLY A 167 -0.66 -2.21 -6.26
CA GLY A 167 -0.99 -0.88 -6.75
C GLY A 167 -0.79 0.21 -5.70
N SER A 168 -1.27 0.00 -4.48
CA SER A 168 -1.09 0.93 -3.35
C SER A 168 0.38 1.11 -2.98
N GLY A 169 1.17 0.04 -3.03
CA GLY A 169 2.62 0.10 -2.85
C GLY A 169 3.32 0.96 -3.90
N LEU A 170 2.95 0.79 -5.18
CA LEU A 170 3.45 1.63 -6.26
C LEU A 170 3.02 3.09 -6.11
N GLY A 171 1.78 3.35 -5.71
CA GLY A 171 1.30 4.70 -5.41
C GLY A 171 2.12 5.38 -4.31
N PHE A 172 2.43 4.66 -3.24
CA PHE A 172 3.31 5.14 -2.17
C PHE A 172 4.72 5.43 -2.68
N PHE A 173 5.29 4.53 -3.47
CA PHE A 173 6.62 4.70 -4.08
C PHE A 173 6.70 5.96 -4.95
N LEU A 174 5.73 6.16 -5.85
CA LEU A 174 5.67 7.34 -6.70
C LEU A 174 5.61 8.63 -5.87
N ALA A 175 4.77 8.64 -4.85
CA ALA A 175 4.61 9.79 -3.98
C ALA A 175 5.91 10.16 -3.24
N ILE A 176 6.58 9.19 -2.62
CA ILE A 176 7.80 9.45 -1.84
C ILE A 176 8.98 9.88 -2.73
N VAL A 177 9.11 9.30 -3.93
CA VAL A 177 10.14 9.67 -4.89
C VAL A 177 9.89 11.07 -5.45
N ALA A 178 8.63 11.41 -5.75
CA ALA A 178 8.25 12.75 -6.21
C ALA A 178 8.64 13.81 -5.17
N LEU A 179 8.26 13.62 -3.90
CA LEU A 179 8.62 14.56 -2.84
C LEU A 179 10.14 14.65 -2.64
N ALA A 180 10.84 13.52 -2.62
CA ALA A 180 12.29 13.51 -2.43
C ALA A 180 13.01 14.26 -3.57
N SER A 181 12.54 14.11 -4.81
CA SER A 181 13.08 14.78 -5.99
C SER A 181 12.85 16.30 -5.91
N ILE A 182 11.67 16.74 -5.50
CA ILE A 182 11.35 18.16 -5.33
C ILE A 182 12.19 18.75 -4.19
N ARG A 183 12.29 18.07 -3.05
CA ARG A 183 13.12 18.50 -1.92
C ARG A 183 14.59 18.61 -2.28
N HIS A 184 15.09 17.71 -3.11
CA HIS A 184 16.46 17.79 -3.61
C HIS A 184 16.71 19.04 -4.46
N ARG A 185 15.77 19.39 -5.33
CA ARG A 185 15.84 20.64 -6.14
C ARG A 185 15.74 21.89 -5.28
N MET A 186 14.91 21.87 -4.25
CA MET A 186 14.69 23.01 -3.36
C MET A 186 15.89 23.37 -2.47
N LYS A 187 16.86 22.48 -2.30
CA LYS A 187 18.10 22.83 -1.59
C LYS A 187 18.86 24.00 -2.19
N TYR A 188 18.67 24.25 -3.48
CA TYR A 188 19.32 25.33 -4.23
C TYR A 188 18.45 26.60 -4.35
N SER A 189 17.25 26.61 -3.76
CA SER A 189 16.31 27.73 -3.79
C SER A 189 16.40 28.55 -2.50
N ASN A 190 16.18 29.87 -2.62
CA ASN A 190 16.09 30.79 -1.48
C ASN A 190 14.74 30.62 -0.78
N VAL A 191 14.67 29.67 0.14
CA VAL A 191 13.49 29.45 0.98
C VAL A 191 13.67 30.18 2.30
N PRO A 192 12.66 30.95 2.79
CA PRO A 192 12.68 31.56 4.12
C PRO A 192 12.98 30.55 5.21
N GLU A 193 13.81 30.90 6.19
CA GLU A 193 14.26 29.97 7.25
C GLU A 193 13.11 29.36 8.04
N GLN A 194 12.01 30.09 8.21
CA GLN A 194 10.81 29.64 8.93
C GLN A 194 10.06 28.51 8.22
N LEU A 195 10.19 28.38 6.91
CA LEU A 195 9.54 27.35 6.09
C LEU A 195 10.50 26.18 5.75
N LYS A 196 11.79 26.30 6.08
CA LYS A 196 12.75 25.21 5.83
C LYS A 196 12.40 23.98 6.68
N GLY A 197 12.31 22.81 6.04
CA GLY A 197 12.12 21.53 6.69
C GLY A 197 10.74 20.92 6.50
N VAL A 198 10.06 20.58 7.60
CA VAL A 198 8.78 19.86 7.57
C VAL A 198 7.65 20.71 7.02
N GLY A 199 7.62 22.01 7.33
CA GLY A 199 6.58 22.93 6.83
C GLY A 199 6.52 22.98 5.30
N MET A 200 7.68 23.09 4.65
CA MET A 200 7.75 23.09 3.20
C MET A 200 7.35 21.74 2.59
N ALA A 201 7.74 20.64 3.24
CA ALA A 201 7.32 19.31 2.78
C ALA A 201 5.80 19.14 2.86
N MET A 202 5.15 19.65 3.89
CA MET A 202 3.69 19.63 4.04
C MET A 202 2.99 20.48 2.98
N LEU A 203 3.48 21.70 2.73
CA LEU A 203 2.94 22.55 1.66
C LEU A 203 3.06 21.90 0.28
N LEU A 204 4.21 21.33 -0.03
CA LEU A 204 4.42 20.60 -1.28
C LEU A 204 3.50 19.39 -1.39
N THR A 205 3.32 18.63 -0.31
CA THR A 205 2.41 17.48 -0.30
C THR A 205 0.97 17.91 -0.55
N GLY A 206 0.53 19.02 0.05
CA GLY A 206 -0.79 19.57 -0.20
C GLY A 206 -0.99 20.01 -1.66
N LEU A 207 -0.01 20.67 -2.25
CA LEU A 207 -0.06 21.06 -3.67
C LEU A 207 -0.08 19.85 -4.62
N ILE A 208 0.73 18.84 -4.34
CA ILE A 208 0.73 17.59 -5.13
C ILE A 208 -0.61 16.86 -4.95
N SER A 209 -1.16 16.81 -3.74
CA SER A 209 -2.46 16.20 -3.46
C SER A 209 -3.58 16.88 -4.26
N MET A 210 -3.59 18.22 -4.34
CA MET A 210 -4.55 18.96 -5.18
C MET A 210 -4.39 18.60 -6.66
N ALA A 211 -3.16 18.45 -7.15
CA ALA A 211 -2.91 18.03 -8.53
C ALA A 211 -3.42 16.60 -8.78
N PHE A 212 -3.27 15.68 -7.82
CA PHE A 212 -3.77 14.32 -7.92
C PHE A 212 -5.31 14.24 -7.83
N MET A 213 -5.96 15.17 -7.13
CA MET A 213 -7.42 15.26 -7.13
C MET A 213 -8.01 15.54 -8.52
N ALA A 214 -7.25 16.18 -9.43
CA ALA A 214 -7.68 16.37 -10.80
C ALA A 214 -7.91 15.03 -11.54
N PHE A 215 -7.19 13.98 -11.18
CA PHE A 215 -7.40 12.63 -11.73
C PHE A 215 -8.66 11.94 -11.17
N SER A 216 -9.14 12.36 -10.01
CA SER A 216 -10.35 11.81 -9.38
C SER A 216 -11.64 12.15 -10.14
N GLY A 217 -11.62 13.15 -11.04
CA GLY A 217 -12.74 13.49 -11.91
C GLY A 217 -12.80 12.72 -13.23
N ILE A 218 -11.86 11.81 -13.47
CA ILE A 218 -11.83 10.96 -14.65
C ILE A 218 -12.47 9.63 -14.25
N ASP A 219 -13.71 9.39 -14.66
CA ASP A 219 -14.36 8.07 -14.55
C ASP A 219 -13.64 7.11 -15.52
N ILE A 220 -12.82 6.23 -14.95
CA ILE A 220 -12.11 5.16 -15.67
C ILE A 220 -12.84 3.85 -15.39
#